data_2debb427136b5f53d348f294a9be52fa
#
_entry.id   2debb427136b5f53d348f294a9be52fa
#
_cell.length_a   1.000
_cell.length_b   1.000
_cell.length_c   1.000
_cell.angle_alpha   90.00
_cell.angle_beta   90.00
_cell.angle_gamma   90.00
#
_symmetry.space_group_name_H-M   'P 1'
#
loop_
_entity.id
_entity.type
_entity.pdbx_description
1 polymer ?
#
loop_
_entity_poly.entity_id
_entity_poly.type
_entity_poly.pdbx_seq_one_letter_code
_entity_poly.pdbx_strand_id
1 'polypeptide(L)'
;SLFVCGTGFAQLAAWNFGPGVKGNEKTSFSTLTDDCLEVSELSRGPGLVPQKATCSFASTWPACNSMLGAVRLGAYYQFSLNAKRGCVVSFDRLLVVLRVQPDAPDTYILTYSTDGEHFMDIGRPVHITATGNDGKLQAPIDLSGIPALQDVPVKITVTFRLYAWCGREGENTAFRIGKSTPGRDALAVYGTARRKR
;
A
#
# COMPACT_ATOMS: atom_id res chain seq x y z
N SER A 1 -15.52 21.11 33.01
CA SER A 1 -14.49 20.93 31.96
C SER A 1 -14.89 19.75 31.06
N LEU A 2 -15.45 20.05 29.89
CA LEU A 2 -15.65 19.05 28.85
C LEU A 2 -14.26 18.77 28.21
N PHE A 3 -13.71 17.60 28.45
CA PHE A 3 -12.65 17.06 27.62
C PHE A 3 -13.26 16.68 26.27
N VAL A 4 -13.08 17.51 25.27
CA VAL A 4 -13.26 17.13 23.88
C VAL A 4 -12.08 16.20 23.57
N CYS A 5 -12.31 14.89 23.65
CA CYS A 5 -11.38 13.88 23.15
C CYS A 5 -11.39 14.03 21.63
N GLY A 6 -10.44 14.78 21.08
CA GLY A 6 -10.21 14.85 19.66
C GLY A 6 -9.90 13.43 19.18
N THR A 7 -10.74 12.86 18.33
CA THR A 7 -10.51 11.60 17.64
C THR A 7 -9.39 11.82 16.61
N GLY A 8 -8.16 11.85 17.10
CA GLY A 8 -6.99 11.81 16.23
C GLY A 8 -6.95 10.43 15.58
N PHE A 9 -6.90 10.36 14.25
CA PHE A 9 -6.67 9.11 13.55
C PHE A 9 -5.28 8.57 13.91
N ALA A 10 -5.26 7.34 14.43
CA ALA A 10 -4.01 6.65 14.76
C ALA A 10 -3.45 5.94 13.52
N GLN A 11 -2.15 5.73 13.51
CA GLN A 11 -1.50 4.86 12.55
C GLN A 11 -1.84 3.40 12.89
N LEU A 12 -2.54 2.72 11.99
CA LEU A 12 -3.01 1.35 12.18
C LEU A 12 -1.97 0.31 11.76
N ALA A 13 -1.32 0.55 10.62
CA ALA A 13 -0.23 -0.28 10.12
C ALA A 13 0.74 0.57 9.31
N ALA A 14 2.03 0.24 9.35
CA ALA A 14 3.03 0.91 8.55
C ALA A 14 4.20 0.00 8.17
N TRP A 15 4.86 0.34 7.07
CA TRP A 15 6.10 -0.27 6.60
C TRP A 15 7.18 0.80 6.50
N ASN A 16 8.21 0.64 7.32
CA ASN A 16 9.42 1.43 7.30
C ASN A 16 10.57 0.51 6.87
N PHE A 17 11.10 0.75 5.69
CA PHE A 17 12.19 -0.04 5.15
C PHE A 17 13.53 0.51 5.64
N GLY A 18 14.09 -0.11 6.67
CA GLY A 18 15.38 0.25 7.24
C GLY A 18 16.57 -0.07 6.32
N PRO A 19 17.80 0.29 6.74
CA PRO A 19 19.01 0.13 5.92
C PRO A 19 19.38 -1.34 5.62
N GLY A 20 18.86 -2.29 6.39
CA GLY A 20 19.05 -3.72 6.18
C GLY A 20 18.13 -4.34 5.12
N VAL A 21 17.10 -3.62 4.68
CA VAL A 21 16.16 -4.09 3.65
C VAL A 21 16.82 -4.00 2.28
N LYS A 22 16.81 -5.11 1.55
CA LYS A 22 17.44 -5.23 0.21
C LYS A 22 16.50 -4.86 -0.93
N GLY A 23 15.18 -4.77 -0.68
CA GLY A 23 14.12 -4.43 -1.63
C GLY A 23 13.54 -5.60 -2.41
N ASN A 24 14.29 -6.69 -2.53
CA ASN A 24 13.89 -7.88 -3.27
C ASN A 24 13.45 -9.05 -2.37
N GLU A 25 13.18 -8.79 -1.11
CA GLU A 25 12.58 -9.76 -0.20
C GLU A 25 11.27 -10.28 -0.81
N LYS A 26 10.96 -11.56 -0.60
CA LYS A 26 9.71 -12.16 -1.09
C LYS A 26 8.50 -11.39 -0.59
N THR A 27 8.52 -11.06 0.69
CA THR A 27 7.47 -10.32 1.40
C THR A 27 8.12 -9.40 2.45
N SER A 28 7.33 -8.46 2.97
CA SER A 28 7.76 -7.58 4.06
C SER A 28 6.62 -7.39 5.07
N PHE A 29 6.90 -7.70 6.34
CA PHE A 29 5.93 -7.48 7.41
C PHE A 29 5.83 -6.01 7.80
N SER A 30 4.65 -5.60 8.26
CA SER A 30 4.45 -4.27 8.84
C SER A 30 5.38 -4.06 10.03
N THR A 31 6.05 -2.91 10.05
CA THR A 31 6.99 -2.51 11.11
C THR A 31 6.28 -1.85 12.29
N LEU A 32 5.07 -1.36 12.07
CA LEU A 32 4.13 -0.91 13.08
C LEU A 32 2.79 -1.55 12.80
N THR A 33 2.14 -2.05 13.84
CA THR A 33 0.80 -2.63 13.77
C THR A 33 0.05 -2.28 15.07
N ASP A 34 -1.14 -1.71 14.94
CA ASP A 34 -2.03 -1.43 16.08
C ASP A 34 -2.39 -2.71 16.83
N ASP A 35 -2.58 -2.61 18.14
CA ASP A 35 -2.91 -3.77 18.98
C ASP A 35 -4.18 -4.52 18.57
N CYS A 36 -5.09 -3.87 17.89
CA CYS A 36 -6.33 -4.44 17.36
C CYS A 36 -6.18 -5.10 15.98
N LEU A 37 -5.00 -5.05 15.36
CA LEU A 37 -4.73 -5.66 14.05
C LEU A 37 -3.76 -6.83 14.15
N GLU A 38 -3.93 -7.81 13.26
CA GLU A 38 -2.88 -8.80 12.98
C GLU A 38 -1.75 -8.14 12.19
N VAL A 39 -0.52 -8.67 12.33
CA VAL A 39 0.64 -8.21 11.54
C VAL A 39 0.34 -8.42 10.06
N SER A 40 0.51 -7.36 9.29
CA SER A 40 0.25 -7.38 7.85
C SER A 40 1.51 -7.70 7.06
N GLU A 41 1.33 -8.34 5.92
CA GLU A 41 2.40 -8.73 5.01
C GLU A 41 2.20 -8.04 3.65
N LEU A 42 3.21 -7.25 3.25
CA LEU A 42 3.29 -6.68 1.90
C LEU A 42 3.93 -7.68 0.95
N SER A 43 3.29 -7.95 -0.17
CA SER A 43 3.68 -8.93 -1.17
C SER A 43 3.55 -8.39 -2.60
N ARG A 44 4.00 -9.20 -3.57
CA ARG A 44 3.93 -8.93 -5.01
C ARG A 44 2.94 -9.85 -5.69
N GLY A 45 2.23 -9.34 -6.67
CA GLY A 45 1.56 -10.17 -7.65
C GLY A 45 2.54 -10.93 -8.55
N PRO A 46 2.09 -12.02 -9.18
CA PRO A 46 2.94 -12.92 -9.96
C PRO A 46 3.61 -12.28 -11.18
N GLY A 47 3.09 -11.17 -11.67
CA GLY A 47 3.65 -10.43 -12.81
C GLY A 47 4.83 -9.53 -12.46
N LEU A 48 5.19 -9.40 -11.19
CA LEU A 48 6.28 -8.54 -10.76
C LEU A 48 7.56 -9.35 -10.47
N VAL A 49 8.70 -8.84 -10.92
CA VAL A 49 10.00 -9.43 -10.64
C VAL A 49 10.69 -8.65 -9.52
N PRO A 50 11.04 -9.27 -8.38
CA PRO A 50 11.75 -8.61 -7.29
C PRO A 50 13.06 -7.99 -7.76
N GLN A 51 13.33 -6.74 -7.34
CA GLN A 51 14.55 -6.01 -7.67
C GLN A 51 15.27 -5.54 -6.42
N LYS A 52 16.59 -5.61 -6.41
CA LYS A 52 17.39 -5.05 -5.31
C LYS A 52 17.29 -3.53 -5.30
N ALA A 53 16.91 -2.98 -4.17
CA ALA A 53 16.90 -1.55 -3.90
C ALA A 53 16.81 -1.31 -2.40
N THR A 54 17.83 -0.74 -1.80
CA THR A 54 17.85 -0.46 -0.35
C THR A 54 16.69 0.43 0.09
N CYS A 55 16.25 0.26 1.32
CA CYS A 55 15.21 1.06 1.99
C CYS A 55 13.88 1.14 1.21
N SER A 56 13.54 0.09 0.48
CA SER A 56 12.29 0.03 -0.30
C SER A 56 11.82 -1.39 -0.53
N PHE A 57 10.59 -1.57 -0.99
CA PHE A 57 10.07 -2.81 -1.54
C PHE A 57 9.96 -2.63 -3.05
N ALA A 58 10.81 -3.33 -3.81
CA ALA A 58 11.11 -2.99 -5.18
C ALA A 58 10.83 -4.13 -6.17
N SER A 59 10.34 -3.76 -7.35
CA SER A 59 10.12 -4.68 -8.46
C SER A 59 10.38 -4.00 -9.79
N THR A 60 10.81 -4.76 -10.79
CA THR A 60 10.60 -4.41 -12.19
C THR A 60 9.18 -4.75 -12.59
N TRP A 61 8.60 -3.94 -13.47
CA TRP A 61 7.20 -4.06 -13.89
C TRP A 61 7.12 -4.37 -15.38
N PRO A 62 6.17 -5.21 -15.78
CA PRO A 62 5.96 -5.49 -17.20
C PRO A 62 5.40 -4.25 -17.91
N ALA A 63 5.74 -4.08 -19.17
CA ALA A 63 5.11 -3.10 -20.02
C ALA A 63 3.64 -3.47 -20.26
N CYS A 64 2.74 -2.56 -19.93
CA CYS A 64 1.32 -2.68 -20.25
C CYS A 64 0.66 -1.29 -20.30
N ASN A 65 -0.37 -1.13 -21.10
CA ASN A 65 -0.96 0.17 -21.42
C ASN A 65 -2.29 0.45 -20.71
N SER A 66 -2.72 -0.45 -19.83
CA SER A 66 -4.02 -0.31 -19.15
C SER A 66 -4.05 -1.04 -17.83
N MET A 67 -4.96 -0.60 -16.95
CA MET A 67 -5.24 -1.30 -15.69
C MET A 67 -5.65 -2.77 -15.95
N LEU A 68 -6.48 -3.03 -16.96
CA LEU A 68 -6.87 -4.40 -17.31
C LEU A 68 -5.65 -5.25 -17.70
N GLY A 69 -4.67 -4.66 -18.40
CA GLY A 69 -3.39 -5.31 -18.69
C GLY A 69 -2.62 -5.65 -17.41
N ALA A 70 -2.50 -4.71 -16.49
CA ALA A 70 -1.86 -4.94 -15.19
C ALA A 70 -2.56 -6.03 -14.38
N VAL A 71 -3.90 -6.05 -14.36
CA VAL A 71 -4.69 -7.10 -13.70
C VAL A 71 -4.42 -8.47 -14.31
N ARG A 72 -4.47 -8.60 -15.64
CA ARG A 72 -4.22 -9.86 -16.35
C ARG A 72 -2.81 -10.41 -16.14
N LEU A 73 -1.83 -9.51 -16.07
CA LEU A 73 -0.43 -9.86 -15.82
C LEU A 73 -0.16 -10.15 -14.33
N GLY A 74 -1.09 -9.80 -13.43
CA GLY A 74 -0.85 -9.88 -11.99
C GLY A 74 0.20 -8.88 -11.52
N ALA A 75 0.28 -7.71 -12.14
CA ALA A 75 1.24 -6.65 -11.82
C ALA A 75 0.67 -5.73 -10.73
N TYR A 76 0.89 -6.08 -9.46
CA TYR A 76 0.44 -5.30 -8.30
C TYR A 76 1.31 -5.54 -7.08
N TYR A 77 1.31 -4.58 -6.16
CA TYR A 77 1.65 -4.79 -4.75
C TYR A 77 0.39 -5.03 -3.94
N GLN A 78 0.47 -5.90 -2.93
CA GLN A 78 -0.68 -6.28 -2.11
C GLN A 78 -0.32 -6.36 -0.64
N PHE A 79 -1.25 -5.93 0.21
CA PHE A 79 -1.24 -6.23 1.65
C PHE A 79 -2.68 -6.39 2.16
N SER A 80 -2.83 -7.09 3.28
CA SER A 80 -4.15 -7.32 3.88
C SER A 80 -4.14 -6.89 5.34
N LEU A 81 -5.26 -6.37 5.82
CA LEU A 81 -5.47 -5.95 7.20
C LEU A 81 -6.64 -6.73 7.81
N ASN A 82 -6.38 -7.37 8.93
CA ASN A 82 -7.34 -8.17 9.69
C ASN A 82 -7.47 -7.62 11.10
N ALA A 83 -8.71 -7.35 11.54
CA ALA A 83 -8.95 -7.03 12.93
C ALA A 83 -8.79 -8.29 13.80
N LYS A 84 -8.18 -8.15 14.97
CA LYS A 84 -8.13 -9.20 15.98
C LYS A 84 -9.50 -9.44 16.62
N ARG A 85 -9.68 -10.61 17.23
CA ARG A 85 -10.89 -10.95 17.96
C ARG A 85 -11.23 -9.88 19.00
N GLY A 86 -12.49 -9.45 18.99
CA GLY A 86 -12.98 -8.42 19.90
C GLY A 86 -12.67 -7.00 19.46
N CYS A 87 -12.06 -6.80 18.29
CA CYS A 87 -11.77 -5.48 17.73
C CYS A 87 -12.66 -5.16 16.52
N VAL A 88 -12.78 -3.86 16.26
CA VAL A 88 -13.39 -3.27 15.07
C VAL A 88 -12.48 -2.16 14.57
N VAL A 89 -12.29 -2.07 13.26
CA VAL A 89 -11.38 -1.13 12.64
C VAL A 89 -12.10 -0.31 11.57
N SER A 90 -11.84 0.99 11.55
CA SER A 90 -12.29 1.88 10.47
C SER A 90 -11.08 2.57 9.85
N PHE A 91 -11.01 2.56 8.52
CA PHE A 91 -9.89 3.13 7.78
C PHE A 91 -10.21 4.56 7.34
N ASP A 92 -9.25 5.48 7.54
CA ASP A 92 -9.38 6.89 7.20
C ASP A 92 -8.62 7.24 5.92
N ARG A 93 -7.34 6.93 5.88
CA ARG A 93 -6.47 7.23 4.72
C ARG A 93 -5.26 6.32 4.65
N LEU A 94 -4.69 6.28 3.45
CA LEU A 94 -3.40 5.63 3.16
C LEU A 94 -2.40 6.64 2.63
N LEU A 95 -1.18 6.57 3.14
CA LEU A 95 -0.01 7.31 2.64
C LEU A 95 0.98 6.35 2.02
N VAL A 96 1.55 6.72 0.89
CA VAL A 96 2.58 5.92 0.21
C VAL A 96 3.66 6.81 -0.40
N VAL A 97 4.91 6.41 -0.23
CA VAL A 97 6.06 6.99 -0.93
C VAL A 97 6.38 6.07 -2.11
N LEU A 98 6.36 6.61 -3.31
CA LEU A 98 6.70 5.89 -4.53
C LEU A 98 8.01 6.40 -5.11
N ARG A 99 8.88 5.46 -5.51
CA ARG A 99 10.13 5.72 -6.22
C ARG A 99 10.08 5.02 -7.57
N VAL A 100 10.04 5.81 -8.64
CA VAL A 100 9.70 5.37 -9.99
C VAL A 100 10.83 5.71 -10.95
N GLN A 101 11.27 4.73 -11.74
CA GLN A 101 12.27 4.90 -12.80
C GLN A 101 11.63 5.36 -14.12
N PRO A 102 12.43 5.88 -15.08
CA PRO A 102 11.89 6.49 -16.31
C PRO A 102 11.02 5.59 -17.20
N ASP A 103 11.29 4.28 -17.26
CA ASP A 103 10.55 3.33 -18.08
C ASP A 103 9.48 2.57 -17.26
N ALA A 104 9.42 2.82 -15.95
CA ALA A 104 8.44 2.20 -15.07
C ALA A 104 7.03 2.72 -15.34
N PRO A 105 5.98 2.06 -14.82
CA PRO A 105 4.62 2.57 -14.87
C PRO A 105 4.50 4.01 -14.43
N ASP A 106 3.77 4.82 -15.19
CA ASP A 106 3.53 6.24 -14.90
C ASP A 106 2.12 6.52 -14.37
N THR A 107 1.29 5.50 -14.29
CA THR A 107 -0.10 5.61 -13.82
C THR A 107 -0.38 4.50 -12.82
N TYR A 108 -1.00 4.83 -11.70
CA TYR A 108 -1.37 3.83 -10.68
C TYR A 108 -2.75 4.10 -10.09
N ILE A 109 -3.32 3.07 -9.47
CA ILE A 109 -4.53 3.14 -8.65
C ILE A 109 -4.40 2.20 -7.46
N LEU A 110 -4.99 2.59 -6.33
CA LEU A 110 -5.23 1.70 -5.21
C LEU A 110 -6.62 1.09 -5.34
N THR A 111 -6.74 -0.20 -5.07
CA THR A 111 -8.01 -0.91 -5.00
C THR A 111 -8.15 -1.61 -3.66
N TYR A 112 -9.36 -1.97 -3.27
CA TYR A 112 -9.62 -2.78 -2.08
C TYR A 112 -10.58 -3.92 -2.39
N SER A 113 -10.52 -4.96 -1.58
CA SER A 113 -11.46 -6.07 -1.57
C SER A 113 -11.74 -6.49 -0.12
N THR A 114 -12.97 -6.94 0.14
CA THR A 114 -13.40 -7.52 1.42
C THR A 114 -13.65 -9.02 1.34
N ASP A 115 -13.54 -9.61 0.16
CA ASP A 115 -13.69 -11.05 -0.11
C ASP A 115 -12.44 -11.69 -0.73
N GLY A 116 -11.43 -10.90 -1.10
CA GLY A 116 -10.19 -11.34 -1.74
C GLY A 116 -10.31 -11.58 -3.25
N GLU A 117 -11.51 -11.50 -3.82
CA GLU A 117 -11.80 -11.81 -5.23
C GLU A 117 -12.22 -10.56 -6.02
N HIS A 118 -13.16 -9.79 -5.50
CA HIS A 118 -13.69 -8.60 -6.17
C HIS A 118 -12.98 -7.35 -5.65
N PHE A 119 -12.23 -6.70 -6.52
CA PHE A 119 -11.48 -5.48 -6.20
C PHE A 119 -12.19 -4.25 -6.75
N MET A 120 -12.43 -3.28 -5.85
CA MET A 120 -13.07 -1.99 -6.14
C MET A 120 -12.02 -0.88 -6.17
N ASP A 121 -12.13 0.03 -7.13
CA ASP A 121 -11.23 1.17 -7.25
C ASP A 121 -11.42 2.16 -6.09
N ILE A 122 -10.33 2.74 -5.60
CA ILE A 122 -10.33 3.84 -4.64
C ILE A 122 -9.93 5.11 -5.37
N GLY A 123 -10.90 5.98 -5.58
CA GLY A 123 -10.69 7.24 -6.29
C GLY A 123 -10.50 7.05 -7.80
N ARG A 124 -9.59 7.81 -8.37
CA ARG A 124 -9.25 7.79 -9.80
C ARG A 124 -7.78 7.42 -10.00
N PRO A 125 -7.40 6.91 -11.17
CA PRO A 125 -5.99 6.71 -11.50
C PRO A 125 -5.17 8.00 -11.32
N VAL A 126 -3.98 7.84 -10.76
CA VAL A 126 -3.05 8.93 -10.49
C VAL A 126 -1.86 8.83 -11.44
N HIS A 127 -1.53 9.92 -12.10
CA HIS A 127 -0.32 10.00 -12.92
C HIS A 127 0.89 10.36 -12.04
N ILE A 128 2.01 9.67 -12.25
CA ILE A 128 3.28 9.90 -11.56
C ILE A 128 4.42 9.93 -12.58
N THR A 129 5.28 10.92 -12.46
CA THR A 129 6.51 10.99 -13.26
C THR A 129 7.65 10.26 -12.55
N ALA A 130 8.72 9.95 -13.29
CA ALA A 130 9.95 9.43 -12.72
C ALA A 130 10.42 10.29 -11.54
N THR A 131 10.84 9.62 -10.46
CA THR A 131 11.28 10.30 -9.23
C THR A 131 12.80 10.18 -9.05
N GLY A 132 13.35 11.08 -8.24
CA GLY A 132 14.70 10.91 -7.71
C GLY A 132 14.79 9.79 -6.66
N ASN A 133 15.97 9.65 -6.07
CA ASN A 133 16.28 8.63 -5.08
C ASN A 133 15.43 8.71 -3.80
N ASP A 134 14.98 9.89 -3.42
CA ASP A 134 14.14 10.09 -2.24
C ASP A 134 12.67 9.69 -2.47
N GLY A 135 12.32 9.31 -3.70
CA GLY A 135 10.94 9.02 -4.06
C GLY A 135 10.06 10.26 -3.94
N LYS A 136 8.76 10.05 -4.03
CA LYS A 136 7.75 11.10 -3.86
C LYS A 136 6.62 10.59 -2.99
N LEU A 137 6.36 11.31 -1.89
CA LEU A 137 5.14 11.09 -1.11
C LEU A 137 3.94 11.47 -1.98
N GLN A 138 3.02 10.54 -2.14
CA GLN A 138 1.80 10.76 -2.89
C GLN A 138 0.77 11.52 -2.06
N ALA A 139 -0.20 12.15 -2.71
CA ALA A 139 -1.35 12.70 -2.01
C ALA A 139 -2.04 11.61 -1.18
N PRO A 140 -2.56 11.94 0.01
CA PRO A 140 -3.29 10.98 0.82
C PRO A 140 -4.45 10.35 0.04
N ILE A 141 -4.54 9.03 0.08
CA ILE A 141 -5.66 8.28 -0.51
C ILE A 141 -6.74 8.19 0.56
N ASP A 142 -7.87 8.82 0.31
CA ASP A 142 -9.02 8.85 1.23
C ASP A 142 -9.76 7.51 1.24
N LEU A 143 -9.94 6.94 2.43
CA LEU A 143 -10.66 5.69 2.67
C LEU A 143 -11.93 5.94 3.50
N SER A 144 -12.08 7.12 4.08
CA SER A 144 -13.13 7.45 5.05
C SER A 144 -14.54 7.41 4.45
N GLY A 145 -14.65 7.74 3.17
CA GLY A 145 -15.92 7.75 2.43
C GLY A 145 -16.37 6.36 1.93
N ILE A 146 -15.64 5.29 2.20
CA ILE A 146 -15.97 3.94 1.72
C ILE A 146 -16.65 3.15 2.84
N PRO A 147 -18.00 2.91 2.76
CA PRO A 147 -18.73 2.23 3.84
C PRO A 147 -18.19 0.85 4.20
N ALA A 148 -17.74 0.08 3.21
CA ALA A 148 -17.18 -1.26 3.42
C ALA A 148 -15.85 -1.28 4.20
N LEU A 149 -15.19 -0.13 4.34
CA LEU A 149 -13.96 0.06 5.10
C LEU A 149 -14.19 0.69 6.49
N GLN A 150 -15.45 0.85 6.89
CA GLN A 150 -15.83 1.38 8.19
C GLN A 150 -16.39 0.29 9.08
N ASP A 151 -16.04 0.33 10.38
CA ASP A 151 -16.46 -0.64 11.39
C ASP A 151 -16.22 -2.10 10.99
N VAL A 152 -15.11 -2.36 10.32
CA VAL A 152 -14.73 -3.67 9.78
C VAL A 152 -14.53 -4.68 10.92
N PRO A 153 -15.30 -5.78 10.95
CA PRO A 153 -15.21 -6.78 12.02
C PRO A 153 -14.12 -7.82 11.73
N VAL A 154 -13.76 -8.60 12.75
CA VAL A 154 -12.74 -9.67 12.69
C VAL A 154 -12.92 -10.70 11.56
N LYS A 155 -14.13 -10.91 11.08
CA LYS A 155 -14.42 -11.89 10.01
C LYS A 155 -14.08 -11.41 8.60
N ILE A 156 -13.81 -10.12 8.46
CA ILE A 156 -13.55 -9.49 7.17
C ILE A 156 -12.05 -9.21 7.06
N THR A 157 -11.44 -9.75 6.03
CA THR A 157 -10.09 -9.39 5.59
C THR A 157 -10.21 -8.28 4.57
N VAL A 158 -9.62 -7.13 4.85
CA VAL A 158 -9.51 -6.07 3.86
C VAL A 158 -8.19 -6.22 3.14
N THR A 159 -8.23 -6.49 1.84
CA THR A 159 -7.05 -6.61 0.98
C THR A 159 -6.95 -5.39 0.09
N PHE A 160 -5.79 -4.75 0.09
CA PHE A 160 -5.46 -3.64 -0.78
C PHE A 160 -4.50 -4.09 -1.88
N ARG A 161 -4.73 -3.63 -3.11
CA ARG A 161 -3.79 -3.78 -4.24
C ARG A 161 -3.49 -2.43 -4.85
N LEU A 162 -2.20 -2.18 -5.06
CA LEU A 162 -1.74 -1.07 -5.87
C LEU A 162 -1.36 -1.62 -7.25
N TYR A 163 -2.17 -1.32 -8.25
CA TYR A 163 -1.90 -1.60 -9.66
C TYR A 163 -1.20 -0.40 -10.29
N ALA A 164 -0.28 -0.66 -11.23
CA ALA A 164 0.32 0.38 -12.03
C ALA A 164 0.51 -0.09 -13.49
N TRP A 165 0.44 0.85 -14.43
CA TRP A 165 0.50 0.60 -15.88
C TRP A 165 1.07 1.80 -16.64
N CYS A 166 1.09 1.75 -17.97
CA CYS A 166 1.74 2.70 -18.86
C CYS A 166 3.27 2.73 -18.69
N GLY A 167 3.86 1.60 -18.26
CA GLY A 167 5.30 1.38 -18.32
C GLY A 167 5.74 1.07 -19.76
N ARG A 168 7.02 1.31 -20.03
CA ARG A 168 7.65 1.04 -21.33
C ARG A 168 8.54 -0.19 -21.23
N GLU A 169 8.86 -0.78 -22.37
CA GLU A 169 9.96 -1.71 -22.46
C GLU A 169 11.27 -0.96 -22.26
N GLY A 170 12.18 -1.51 -21.45
CA GLY A 170 13.45 -0.87 -21.13
C GLY A 170 14.14 -1.51 -19.93
N GLU A 171 15.28 -0.95 -19.56
CA GLU A 171 16.07 -1.41 -18.43
C GLU A 171 15.66 -0.76 -17.10
N ASN A 172 15.05 0.43 -17.16
CA ASN A 172 14.71 1.25 -16.00
C ASN A 172 13.21 1.16 -15.66
N THR A 173 12.72 -0.05 -15.49
CA THR A 173 11.29 -0.35 -15.28
C THR A 173 10.90 -0.50 -13.81
N ALA A 174 11.77 -0.13 -12.88
CA ALA A 174 11.48 -0.33 -11.47
C ALA A 174 10.52 0.70 -10.90
N PHE A 175 9.47 0.19 -10.30
CA PHE A 175 8.48 0.91 -9.50
C PHE A 175 8.54 0.36 -8.07
N ARG A 176 8.71 1.22 -7.08
CA ARG A 176 9.05 0.84 -5.70
C ARG A 176 8.17 1.56 -4.69
N ILE A 177 7.84 0.88 -3.60
CA ILE A 177 7.35 1.52 -2.38
C ILE A 177 8.57 1.83 -1.52
N GLY A 178 8.81 3.09 -1.22
CA GLY A 178 9.94 3.56 -0.42
C GLY A 178 10.87 4.52 -1.14
N LYS A 179 12.06 4.71 -0.57
CA LYS A 179 13.11 5.60 -1.04
C LYS A 179 14.49 4.94 -0.86
N SER A 180 15.57 5.62 -1.23
CA SER A 180 16.93 5.04 -1.12
C SER A 180 17.58 5.19 0.25
N THR A 181 17.01 6.02 1.12
CA THR A 181 17.54 6.31 2.46
C THR A 181 16.54 5.92 3.54
N PRO A 182 16.98 5.50 4.74
CA PRO A 182 16.09 5.24 5.86
C PRO A 182 15.36 6.53 6.31
N GLY A 183 14.26 6.38 7.00
CA GLY A 183 13.53 7.54 7.56
C GLY A 183 12.05 7.27 7.76
N ARG A 184 11.18 8.06 7.12
CA ARG A 184 9.73 7.97 7.29
C ARG A 184 9.17 6.65 6.77
N ASP A 185 7.99 6.28 7.27
CA ASP A 185 7.24 5.16 6.74
C ASP A 185 7.02 5.33 5.22
N ALA A 186 7.26 4.26 4.51
CA ALA A 186 7.09 4.21 3.06
C ALA A 186 5.65 3.91 2.64
N LEU A 187 4.93 3.20 3.50
CA LEU A 187 3.51 2.88 3.37
C LEU A 187 2.91 2.94 4.76
N ALA A 188 1.79 3.63 4.93
CA ALA A 188 1.09 3.73 6.21
C ALA A 188 -0.42 3.84 6.01
N VAL A 189 -1.17 3.14 6.86
CA VAL A 189 -2.64 3.20 6.92
C VAL A 189 -3.05 3.80 8.23
N TYR A 190 -3.94 4.78 8.18
CA TYR A 190 -4.47 5.50 9.33
C TYR A 190 -5.96 5.24 9.49
N GLY A 191 -6.43 5.34 10.72
CA GLY A 191 -7.84 5.17 11.04
C GLY A 191 -8.08 5.08 12.53
N THR A 192 -9.12 4.37 12.90
CA THR A 192 -9.46 4.09 14.31
C THR A 192 -9.61 2.59 14.52
N ALA A 193 -9.09 2.11 15.62
CA ALA A 193 -9.29 0.74 16.08
C ALA A 193 -9.85 0.77 17.51
N ARG A 194 -10.86 -0.04 17.78
CA ARG A 194 -11.50 -0.09 19.10
C ARG A 194 -11.89 -1.50 19.47
N ARG A 195 -11.76 -1.83 20.74
CA ARG A 195 -12.29 -3.08 21.29
C ARG A 195 -13.82 -2.98 21.43
N LYS A 196 -14.53 -4.01 21.01
CA LYS A 196 -15.95 -4.15 21.33
C LYS A 196 -16.08 -4.40 22.84
N ARG A 197 -16.93 -3.65 23.48
CA ARG A 197 -17.34 -3.89 24.86
C ARG A 197 -18.29 -5.07 24.94
#